data_a22a15023a3ceea58406bb8ba8657ba6
#
_entry.id   a22a15023a3ceea58406bb8ba8657ba6
#
_cell.length_a   1.000
_cell.length_b   1.000
_cell.length_c   1.000
_cell.angle_alpha   90.00
_cell.angle_beta   90.00
_cell.angle_gamma   90.00
#
_symmetry.space_group_name_H-M   'P 1'
#
loop_
_entity.id
_entity.type
_entity.pdbx_description
1 polymer ?
#
loop_
_entity_poly.entity_id
_entity_poly.type
_entity_poly.pdbx_seq_one_letter_code
_entity_poly.pdbx_strand_id
1 'polypeptide(L)'
;EDAAAAFLQSKGLRLLEKNFRCRKGEIDLILMDGACLVFTEVKYRSGPGCGSPLEAIDGRKQKKIRHTAAYYMYIRRISQDTPCRFDAVGIMGESIQWIQDAF
;
A
#
# COMPACT_ATOMS: atom_id res chain seq x y z
N GLU A 1 4.45 -6.74 -7.81
CA GLU A 1 4.40 -5.31 -7.42
C GLU A 1 4.37 -4.38 -8.61
N ASP A 2 5.06 -4.73 -9.69
CA ASP A 2 5.05 -3.90 -10.88
C ASP A 2 3.67 -3.87 -11.52
N ALA A 3 2.95 -4.99 -11.52
CA ALA A 3 1.59 -5.03 -12.04
C ALA A 3 0.65 -4.15 -11.20
N ALA A 4 0.80 -4.18 -9.88
CA ALA A 4 0.00 -3.34 -8.99
C ALA A 4 0.32 -1.86 -9.22
N ALA A 5 1.60 -1.52 -9.36
CA ALA A 5 2.02 -0.14 -9.61
C ALA A 5 1.45 0.36 -10.93
N ALA A 6 1.55 -0.44 -11.99
CA ALA A 6 1.00 -0.07 -13.30
C ALA A 6 -0.51 0.14 -13.23
N PHE A 7 -1.20 -0.76 -12.53
CA PHE A 7 -2.65 -0.65 -12.36
C PHE A 7 -3.04 0.67 -11.67
N LEU A 8 -2.38 0.98 -10.55
CA LEU A 8 -2.70 2.18 -9.78
C LEU A 8 -2.35 3.45 -10.57
N GLN A 9 -1.25 3.43 -11.32
CA GLN A 9 -0.91 4.56 -12.18
C GLN A 9 -1.94 4.75 -13.29
N SER A 10 -2.50 3.66 -13.82
CA SER A 10 -3.58 3.75 -14.81
C SER A 10 -4.85 4.37 -14.21
N LYS A 11 -5.01 4.32 -12.89
CA LYS A 11 -6.13 4.94 -12.18
C LYS A 11 -5.84 6.38 -11.77
N GLY A 12 -4.70 6.91 -12.17
CA GLY A 12 -4.36 8.31 -11.93
C GLY A 12 -3.48 8.58 -10.72
N LEU A 13 -3.06 7.55 -9.99
CA LEU A 13 -2.14 7.72 -8.88
C LEU A 13 -0.72 7.92 -9.39
N ARG A 14 0.06 8.73 -8.68
CA ARG A 14 1.46 8.98 -9.02
C ARG A 14 2.36 8.18 -8.11
N LEU A 15 3.17 7.30 -8.70
CA LEU A 15 4.09 6.48 -7.93
C LEU A 15 5.26 7.31 -7.41
N LEU A 16 5.51 7.23 -6.10
CA LEU A 16 6.64 7.90 -5.46
C LEU A 16 7.78 6.93 -5.20
N GLU A 17 7.48 5.80 -4.57
CA GLU A 17 8.50 4.82 -4.20
C GLU A 17 7.95 3.41 -4.19
N LYS A 18 8.83 2.43 -4.45
CA LYS A 18 8.52 1.01 -4.30
C LYS A 18 9.44 0.41 -3.25
N ASN A 19 8.91 -0.55 -2.51
CA ASN A 19 9.69 -1.35 -1.55
C ASN A 19 10.45 -0.49 -0.54
N PHE A 20 9.73 0.43 0.09
CA PHE A 20 10.34 1.23 1.15
C PHE A 20 10.47 0.37 2.40
N ARG A 21 11.67 0.28 2.94
CA ARG A 21 11.99 -0.57 4.10
C ARG A 21 12.63 0.23 5.22
N CYS A 22 12.33 -0.20 6.45
CA CYS A 22 13.01 0.28 7.64
C CYS A 22 13.08 -0.87 8.64
N ARG A 23 13.65 -0.62 9.82
CA ARG A 23 13.78 -1.67 10.84
C ARG A 23 12.45 -2.26 11.28
N LYS A 24 11.38 -1.47 11.22
CA LYS A 24 10.07 -1.89 11.72
C LYS A 24 9.23 -2.63 10.67
N GLY A 25 9.55 -2.48 9.41
CA GLY A 25 8.77 -3.14 8.38
C GLY A 25 9.00 -2.58 7.00
N GLU A 26 8.08 -2.91 6.10
CA GLU A 26 8.17 -2.59 4.68
C GLU A 26 6.82 -2.13 4.16
N ILE A 27 6.85 -1.22 3.18
CA ILE A 27 5.66 -0.81 2.44
C ILE A 27 5.94 -1.07 0.97
N ASP A 28 5.05 -1.80 0.32
CA ASP A 28 5.27 -2.23 -1.07
C ASP A 28 5.26 -1.07 -2.05
N LEU A 29 4.26 -0.20 -1.95
CA LEU A 29 4.12 0.95 -2.86
C LEU A 29 3.72 2.20 -2.07
N ILE A 30 4.31 3.32 -2.45
CA ILE A 30 3.94 4.63 -1.90
C ILE A 30 3.59 5.54 -3.07
N LEU A 31 2.38 6.08 -3.06
CA LEU A 31 1.83 6.84 -4.18
C LEU A 31 1.14 8.10 -3.68
N MET A 32 0.83 9.00 -4.64
CA MET A 32 -0.04 10.15 -4.37
C MET A 32 -1.32 10.00 -5.18
N ASP A 33 -2.44 10.15 -4.52
CA ASP A 33 -3.74 10.26 -5.15
C ASP A 33 -4.22 11.69 -4.94
N GLY A 34 -3.94 12.56 -5.92
CA GLY A 34 -4.13 13.98 -5.73
C GLY A 34 -3.25 14.47 -4.59
N ALA A 35 -3.85 15.01 -3.54
CA ALA A 35 -3.14 15.50 -2.36
C ALA A 35 -3.01 14.44 -1.26
N CYS A 36 -3.55 13.24 -1.48
CA CYS A 36 -3.52 12.18 -0.48
C CYS A 36 -2.33 11.25 -0.69
N LEU A 37 -1.56 11.03 0.38
CA LEU A 37 -0.43 10.09 0.36
C LEU A 37 -0.97 8.69 0.64
N VAL A 38 -0.68 7.75 -0.26
CA VAL A 38 -1.26 6.41 -0.22
C VAL A 38 -0.16 5.38 0.00
N PHE A 39 -0.29 4.63 1.09
CA PHE A 39 0.61 3.52 1.41
C PHE A 39 -0.11 2.23 1.06
N THR A 40 0.46 1.44 0.17
CA THR A 40 -0.23 0.28 -0.42
C THR A 40 0.52 -1.01 -0.16
N GLU A 41 -0.23 -2.01 0.33
CA GLU A 41 0.25 -3.37 0.49
C GLU A 41 -0.26 -4.21 -0.67
N VAL A 42 0.63 -5.00 -1.27
CA VAL A 42 0.29 -5.83 -2.43
C VAL A 42 0.36 -7.30 -2.03
N LYS A 43 -0.70 -8.06 -2.35
CA LYS A 43 -0.76 -9.48 -2.09
C LYS A 43 -1.06 -10.24 -3.36
N TYR A 44 -0.25 -11.27 -3.62
CA TYR A 44 -0.50 -12.19 -4.71
C TYR A 44 -1.24 -13.41 -4.18
N ARG A 45 -2.27 -13.83 -4.90
CA ARG A 45 -3.07 -15.00 -4.57
C ARG A 45 -3.00 -16.00 -5.71
N SER A 46 -2.93 -17.29 -5.39
CA SER A 46 -2.67 -18.33 -6.37
C SER A 46 -3.86 -19.23 -6.68
N GLY A 47 -5.02 -18.97 -6.12
CA GLY A 47 -6.16 -19.82 -6.43
C GLY A 47 -7.44 -19.46 -5.69
N PRO A 48 -8.54 -20.15 -6.07
CA PRO A 48 -9.82 -19.96 -5.39
C PRO A 48 -9.70 -20.40 -3.92
N GLY A 49 -10.46 -19.77 -3.06
CA GLY A 49 -10.39 -20.04 -1.62
C GLY A 49 -9.46 -19.12 -0.88
N CYS A 50 -8.62 -18.35 -1.59
CA CYS A 50 -7.88 -17.26 -0.97
C CYS A 50 -8.84 -16.13 -0.67
N GLY A 51 -8.82 -15.61 0.54
CA GLY A 51 -9.74 -14.56 0.93
C GLY A 51 -9.40 -13.21 0.31
N SER A 52 -10.07 -12.18 0.81
CA SER A 52 -9.81 -10.79 0.44
C SER A 52 -8.36 -10.40 0.76
N PRO A 53 -7.76 -9.46 0.03
CA PRO A 53 -6.45 -8.91 0.40
C PRO A 53 -6.38 -8.44 1.84
N LEU A 54 -7.50 -7.96 2.39
CA LEU A 54 -7.57 -7.52 3.78
C LEU A 54 -7.27 -8.62 4.78
N GLU A 55 -7.61 -9.86 4.46
CA GLU A 55 -7.39 -11.00 5.37
C GLU A 55 -5.92 -11.28 5.60
N ALA A 56 -5.05 -10.83 4.71
CA ALA A 56 -3.61 -11.01 4.84
C ALA A 56 -2.98 -9.93 5.70
N ILE A 57 -3.74 -8.89 6.07
CA ILE A 57 -3.23 -7.73 6.80
C ILE A 57 -3.90 -7.69 8.17
N ASP A 58 -3.35 -8.46 9.11
CA ASP A 58 -3.87 -8.51 10.48
C ASP A 58 -3.44 -7.26 11.27
N GLY A 59 -3.91 -7.18 12.52
CA GLY A 59 -3.63 -6.02 13.36
C GLY A 59 -2.15 -5.77 13.60
N ARG A 60 -1.36 -6.84 13.73
CA ARG A 60 0.09 -6.72 13.92
C ARG A 60 0.74 -6.12 12.68
N LYS A 61 0.35 -6.58 11.50
CA LYS A 61 0.89 -6.08 10.25
C LYS A 61 0.47 -4.64 10.01
N GLN A 62 -0.79 -4.30 10.30
CA GLN A 62 -1.27 -2.93 10.20
C GLN A 62 -0.43 -1.99 11.06
N LYS A 63 -0.11 -2.40 12.28
CA LYS A 63 0.70 -1.60 13.20
C LYS A 63 2.09 -1.36 12.64
N LYS A 64 2.71 -2.40 12.06
CA LYS A 64 4.04 -2.27 11.45
C LYS A 64 4.01 -1.33 10.25
N ILE A 65 2.98 -1.44 9.42
CA ILE A 65 2.83 -0.59 8.25
C ILE A 65 2.65 0.87 8.66
N ARG A 66 1.80 1.13 9.67
CA ARG A 66 1.60 2.49 10.16
C ARG A 66 2.88 3.09 10.73
N HIS A 67 3.67 2.28 11.43
CA HIS A 67 4.95 2.69 11.97
C HIS A 67 5.93 3.05 10.87
N THR A 68 6.01 2.21 9.84
CA THR A 68 6.88 2.43 8.69
C THR A 68 6.46 3.66 7.90
N ALA A 69 5.14 3.87 7.76
CA ALA A 69 4.61 5.05 7.09
C ALA A 69 4.98 6.35 7.83
N ALA A 70 4.86 6.34 9.15
CA ALA A 70 5.25 7.51 9.96
C ALA A 70 6.74 7.81 9.79
N TYR A 71 7.57 6.77 9.79
CA TYR A 71 9.00 6.93 9.57
C TYR A 71 9.30 7.50 8.18
N TYR A 72 8.62 6.99 7.15
CA TYR A 72 8.76 7.51 5.79
C TYR A 72 8.48 9.00 5.74
N MET A 73 7.35 9.41 6.31
CA MET A 73 6.98 10.83 6.32
C MET A 73 8.02 11.67 7.05
N TYR A 74 8.55 11.13 8.14
CA TYR A 74 9.58 11.83 8.91
C TYR A 74 10.85 12.04 8.09
N ILE A 75 11.38 10.98 7.49
CA ILE A 75 12.66 11.09 6.76
C ILE A 75 12.53 11.85 5.44
N ARG A 76 11.34 11.85 4.84
CA ARG A 76 11.09 12.62 3.60
C ARG A 76 10.58 14.04 3.89
N ARG A 77 10.49 14.41 5.16
CA ARG A 77 10.05 15.74 5.61
C ARG A 77 8.67 16.10 5.07
N ILE A 78 7.76 15.14 5.09
CA ILE A 78 6.39 15.34 4.69
C ILE A 78 5.60 15.83 5.89
N SER A 79 4.81 16.89 5.72
CA SER A 79 4.00 17.46 6.80
C SER A 79 3.07 16.41 7.40
N GLN A 80 2.94 16.40 8.73
CA GLN A 80 2.01 15.52 9.43
C GLN A 80 0.55 15.86 9.11
N ASP A 81 0.31 17.04 8.55
CA ASP A 81 -1.04 17.45 8.13
C ASP A 81 -1.42 16.89 6.76
N THR A 82 -0.50 16.23 6.07
CA THR A 82 -0.78 15.62 4.77
C THR A 82 -1.80 14.49 4.94
N PRO A 83 -2.91 14.51 4.21
CA PRO A 83 -3.85 13.40 4.29
C PRO A 83 -3.19 12.12 3.80
N CYS A 84 -3.47 11.04 4.52
CA CYS A 84 -2.89 9.72 4.24
C CYS A 84 -3.98 8.67 4.28
N ARG A 85 -3.79 7.61 3.51
CA ARG A 85 -4.63 6.42 3.63
C ARG A 85 -3.80 5.17 3.35
N PHE A 86 -4.33 4.05 3.79
CA PHE A 86 -3.68 2.75 3.62
C PHE A 86 -4.56 1.89 2.73
N ASP A 87 -4.02 1.47 1.60
CA ASP A 87 -4.74 0.68 0.61
C ASP A 87 -4.18 -0.73 0.54
N ALA A 88 -4.99 -1.65 0.06
CA ALA A 88 -4.58 -3.03 -0.20
C ALA A 88 -4.90 -3.39 -1.64
N VAL A 89 -3.97 -4.06 -2.31
CA VAL A 89 -4.17 -4.56 -3.67
C VAL A 89 -3.94 -6.06 -3.66
N GLY A 90 -4.92 -6.81 -4.12
CA GLY A 90 -4.81 -8.24 -4.31
C GLY A 90 -4.75 -8.59 -5.78
N ILE A 91 -3.81 -9.46 -6.15
CA ILE A 91 -3.65 -9.90 -7.52
C ILE A 91 -3.82 -11.41 -7.56
N MET A 92 -4.74 -11.88 -8.40
CA MET A 92 -4.94 -13.31 -8.62
C MET A 92 -5.04 -13.50 -10.14
N GLY A 93 -3.98 -14.06 -10.75
CA GLY A 93 -3.89 -14.14 -12.19
C GLY A 93 -3.94 -12.75 -12.81
N GLU A 94 -4.92 -12.53 -13.67
CA GLU A 94 -5.12 -11.23 -14.31
C GLU A 94 -6.09 -10.34 -13.55
N SER A 95 -6.72 -10.88 -12.48
CA SER A 95 -7.69 -10.12 -11.67
C SER A 95 -6.94 -9.28 -10.64
N ILE A 96 -7.33 -8.01 -10.55
CA ILE A 96 -6.76 -7.09 -9.56
C ILE A 96 -7.92 -6.52 -8.73
N GLN A 97 -7.81 -6.66 -7.41
CA GLN A 97 -8.76 -6.08 -6.48
C GLN A 97 -8.05 -4.98 -5.70
N TRP A 98 -8.61 -3.78 -5.74
CA TRP A 98 -8.05 -2.62 -5.05
C TRP A 98 -9.01 -2.18 -3.97
N ILE A 99 -8.57 -2.19 -2.73
CA ILE A 99 -9.37 -1.78 -1.59
C ILE A 99 -8.75 -0.51 -1.03
N GLN A 100 -9.47 0.60 -1.19
CA GLN A 100 -9.02 1.89 -0.69
C GLN A 100 -9.37 2.01 0.78
N ASP A 101 -8.51 2.73 1.52
CA ASP A 101 -8.72 3.01 2.94
C ASP A 101 -8.99 1.71 3.71
N ALA A 102 -8.13 0.74 3.50
CA ALA A 102 -8.34 -0.64 3.97
C ALA A 102 -8.19 -0.78 5.48
N PHE A 103 -7.40 0.10 6.11
CA PHE A 103 -7.18 0.02 7.57
C PHE A 103 -6.69 1.32 8.18
#